data_384fcb13783abf9f50059c9d386cfa03
#
_entry.id   384fcb13783abf9f50059c9d386cfa03
#
_cell.length_a   1.000
_cell.length_b   1.000
_cell.length_c   1.000
_cell.angle_alpha   90.00
_cell.angle_beta   90.00
_cell.angle_gamma   90.00
#
_symmetry.space_group_name_H-M   'P 1'
#
loop_
_entity.id
_entity.type
_entity.pdbx_description
1 polymer ?
#
loop_
_entity_poly.entity_id
_entity_poly.type
_entity_poly.pdbx_seq_one_letter_code
_entity_poly.pdbx_strand_id
1 'polypeptide(L)'
;MFFLNSDLFASSHREAPLISSDPQADNTDLYAFRSPDDPNTITIIANYIPFQSPEGGPNYYTFGTNVRYEIHIKNSTATTKDDITYRFTFSSKNEDPTTFFNIRLGLQNLKTTYTCEKSTDGGATFVTIITDGIVPPANIGPRSIENSPVGLGVSSYDVLVQQGIITATTGEKAFCGPADDPFFVDLAGAFDLGNFRPEGNDVNPTKDGVARFNVHSIVLNIPIKMLQKDGKDVSAATSILDGDFVIGVWASASRQQIKTLNLDGSMSFSGDWVQVSRLGMPLTNEAIIPLQSKDLWNATTPENDLQFAKYFSNPELALYMDDSQFGGAVPALNGLGIQKVSLGAFDFRNGKPGLFGLKGSPAVAGTALDDAIFGTILLPDEKSPRAVDLLPIFYTGVPNLAPYQLATGKGGNPLAAGKPFINNFLPTLGDMLRLNMAVPPTDRNDPAFSSLGIVNAAVLGLTDPAYNGTTDIQFIPNMDGFPNGRRLEDDVTTIELQAVAGVALAAIGLWYDDYVPGDPSPVTPHLVSVLSFTAGPTKNDVPFKKSFPYVQIPWRGYDYTLQDRF
;
A
#
# COMPACT_ATOMS: atom_id res chain seq x y z
N MET A 1 9.31 18.53 38.21
CA MET A 1 9.99 18.74 36.91
C MET A 1 9.59 17.54 36.06
N PHE A 2 8.50 17.67 35.32
CA PHE A 2 8.00 16.60 34.46
C PHE A 2 8.70 16.75 33.11
N PHE A 3 9.51 15.76 32.75
CA PHE A 3 9.99 15.65 31.38
C PHE A 3 8.85 15.12 30.53
N LEU A 4 8.31 15.97 29.67
CA LEU A 4 7.47 15.53 28.56
C LEU A 4 8.42 14.88 27.55
N ASN A 5 8.39 13.58 27.46
CA ASN A 5 8.96 12.85 26.33
C ASN A 5 8.12 13.18 25.11
N SER A 6 8.70 13.88 24.17
CA SER A 6 8.15 14.02 22.84
C SER A 6 8.49 12.73 22.07
N ASP A 7 7.57 11.80 22.04
CA ASP A 7 7.70 10.59 21.25
C ASP A 7 7.65 10.95 19.77
N LEU A 8 8.71 10.63 19.05
CA LEU A 8 8.84 10.79 17.62
C LEU A 8 8.31 9.52 16.95
N PHE A 9 7.40 9.68 16.02
CA PHE A 9 6.60 8.64 15.39
C PHE A 9 7.06 8.40 13.95
N ALA A 10 7.05 7.16 13.48
CA ALA A 10 7.35 6.80 12.10
C ALA A 10 6.67 5.51 11.62
N SER A 11 5.98 5.58 10.50
CA SER A 11 5.65 4.54 9.53
C SER A 11 5.28 5.26 8.25
N SER A 12 5.58 4.76 7.04
CA SER A 12 5.61 5.52 5.78
C SER A 12 5.51 7.03 5.90
N HIS A 13 5.39 7.38 7.05
CA HIS A 13 5.26 8.66 7.65
C HIS A 13 6.66 9.00 8.18
N ARG A 14 7.51 9.62 7.33
CA ARG A 14 8.88 10.00 7.68
C ARG A 14 9.84 8.82 7.83
N GLU A 15 9.68 7.78 7.03
CA GLU A 15 10.38 6.50 7.13
C GLU A 15 11.89 6.59 6.83
N ALA A 16 12.34 7.58 6.05
CA ALA A 16 13.73 7.75 5.65
C ALA A 16 14.34 9.05 6.20
N PRO A 17 15.66 9.08 6.47
CA PRO A 17 16.32 10.25 7.07
C PRO A 17 16.13 11.56 6.30
N LEU A 18 16.24 11.55 4.97
CA LEU A 18 16.08 12.76 4.17
C LEU A 18 14.60 13.18 4.08
N ILE A 19 13.70 12.25 3.78
CA ILE A 19 12.28 12.58 3.61
C ILE A 19 11.63 13.02 4.92
N SER A 20 12.11 12.55 6.06
CA SER A 20 11.60 12.95 7.39
C SER A 20 11.71 14.46 7.65
N SER A 21 12.59 15.15 6.94
CA SER A 21 12.75 16.61 7.01
C SER A 21 12.02 17.36 5.89
N ASP A 22 11.32 16.66 4.98
CA ASP A 22 10.60 17.21 3.84
C ASP A 22 9.16 16.68 3.75
N PRO A 23 8.31 16.97 4.74
CA PRO A 23 6.97 16.37 4.82
C PRO A 23 6.07 16.66 3.61
N GLN A 24 6.29 17.77 2.88
CA GLN A 24 5.49 18.07 1.69
C GLN A 24 5.72 17.10 0.52
N ALA A 25 6.88 16.45 0.46
CA ALA A 25 7.21 15.46 -0.56
C ALA A 25 7.06 14.02 -0.05
N ASP A 26 6.76 13.83 1.22
CA ASP A 26 6.66 12.53 1.89
C ASP A 26 5.38 11.80 1.47
N ASN A 27 5.52 10.70 0.72
CA ASN A 27 4.42 9.86 0.28
C ASN A 27 4.13 8.81 1.35
N THR A 28 2.99 8.90 2.00
CA THR A 28 2.65 8.10 3.18
C THR A 28 2.00 6.77 2.84
N ASP A 29 1.06 6.77 1.88
CA ASP A 29 0.29 5.60 1.51
C ASP A 29 -0.08 5.61 0.04
N LEU A 30 -0.17 4.41 -0.52
CA LEU A 30 -0.71 4.16 -1.85
C LEU A 30 -1.78 3.07 -1.77
N TYR A 31 -2.94 3.33 -2.37
CA TYR A 31 -4.03 2.37 -2.52
C TYR A 31 -4.39 2.25 -3.99
N ALA A 32 -4.73 1.05 -4.44
CA ALA A 32 -5.24 0.80 -5.78
C ALA A 32 -6.24 -0.35 -5.71
N PHE A 33 -7.48 -0.09 -6.11
CA PHE A 33 -8.55 -1.08 -6.04
C PHE A 33 -9.62 -0.84 -7.11
N ARG A 34 -10.32 -1.89 -7.48
CA ARG A 34 -11.49 -1.78 -8.32
C ARG A 34 -12.63 -1.15 -7.53
N SER A 35 -13.21 -0.08 -8.08
CA SER A 35 -14.17 0.77 -7.37
C SER A 35 -15.45 0.00 -7.03
N PRO A 36 -15.90 -0.04 -5.77
CA PRO A 36 -17.06 -0.85 -5.40
C PRO A 36 -18.40 -0.28 -5.89
N ASP A 37 -18.52 1.05 -6.03
CA ASP A 37 -19.75 1.71 -6.53
C ASP A 37 -19.79 1.84 -8.07
N ASP A 38 -18.63 1.76 -8.75
CA ASP A 38 -18.53 1.70 -10.21
C ASP A 38 -17.46 0.67 -10.64
N PRO A 39 -17.80 -0.62 -10.71
CA PRO A 39 -16.85 -1.69 -11.01
C PRO A 39 -16.19 -1.64 -12.41
N ASN A 40 -16.51 -0.65 -13.24
CA ASN A 40 -15.82 -0.40 -14.50
C ASN A 40 -14.65 0.58 -14.36
N THR A 41 -14.35 0.99 -13.13
CA THR A 41 -13.27 1.93 -12.82
C THR A 41 -12.32 1.38 -11.77
N ILE A 42 -11.10 1.90 -11.79
CA ILE A 42 -10.09 1.72 -10.75
C ILE A 42 -9.94 3.02 -10.00
N THR A 43 -9.91 2.95 -8.67
CA THR A 43 -9.53 4.07 -7.82
C THR A 43 -8.09 3.89 -7.36
N ILE A 44 -7.29 4.95 -7.51
CA ILE A 44 -5.91 5.05 -7.00
C ILE A 44 -5.86 6.24 -6.06
N ILE A 45 -5.30 6.03 -4.86
CA ILE A 45 -5.14 7.07 -3.84
C ILE A 45 -3.68 7.11 -3.44
N ALA A 46 -3.04 8.27 -3.60
CA ALA A 46 -1.70 8.54 -3.10
C ALA A 46 -1.76 9.63 -2.03
N ASN A 47 -1.35 9.31 -0.82
CA ASN A 47 -1.37 10.21 0.32
C ASN A 47 0.02 10.81 0.55
N TYR A 48 0.03 12.06 0.99
CA TYR A 48 1.23 12.85 1.26
C TYR A 48 1.07 13.67 2.52
N ILE A 49 2.19 14.14 3.06
CA ILE A 49 2.25 15.05 4.22
C ILE A 49 1.73 14.36 5.49
N PRO A 50 2.56 13.51 6.12
CA PRO A 50 2.18 12.75 7.30
C PRO A 50 1.91 13.62 8.53
N PHE A 51 1.14 13.07 9.48
CA PHE A 51 0.92 13.61 10.82
C PHE A 51 0.45 15.06 10.85
N GLN A 52 -0.49 15.42 9.97
CA GLN A 52 -1.08 16.74 9.99
C GLN A 52 -2.01 16.87 11.19
N SER A 53 -1.54 17.54 12.23
CA SER A 53 -2.40 17.95 13.36
C SER A 53 -3.51 18.86 12.85
N PRO A 54 -4.79 18.55 13.11
CA PRO A 54 -5.92 19.34 12.60
C PRO A 54 -5.89 20.81 13.01
N GLU A 55 -5.33 21.14 14.16
CA GLU A 55 -5.23 22.49 14.72
C GLU A 55 -4.07 23.34 14.16
N GLY A 56 -3.39 22.90 13.14
CA GLY A 56 -2.10 23.41 12.63
C GLY A 56 -1.99 24.89 12.20
N GLY A 57 -2.93 25.77 12.55
CA GLY A 57 -2.92 27.18 12.16
C GLY A 57 -1.85 28.02 12.84
N PRO A 58 -1.52 29.25 12.32
CA PRO A 58 -2.12 29.93 11.16
C PRO A 58 -1.65 29.38 9.81
N ASN A 59 -0.55 28.61 9.77
CA ASN A 59 0.00 27.99 8.55
C ASN A 59 -0.43 26.54 8.51
N TYR A 60 -1.64 26.30 8.00
CA TYR A 60 -2.13 24.95 7.78
C TYR A 60 -1.35 24.24 6.68
N TYR A 61 -1.34 22.92 6.71
CA TYR A 61 -0.67 22.09 5.73
C TYR A 61 -1.27 22.28 4.33
N THR A 62 -0.42 22.26 3.30
CA THR A 62 -0.79 22.37 1.88
C THR A 62 0.15 21.55 1.04
N PHE A 63 -0.31 21.11 -0.14
CA PHE A 63 0.61 20.57 -1.15
C PHE A 63 1.73 21.56 -1.48
N GLY A 64 2.92 21.04 -1.72
CA GLY A 64 4.09 21.84 -2.08
C GLY A 64 3.99 22.41 -3.50
N THR A 65 4.10 23.74 -3.64
CA THR A 65 4.12 24.40 -4.97
C THR A 65 5.41 24.17 -5.75
N ASN A 66 6.40 23.57 -5.12
CA ASN A 66 7.71 23.22 -5.66
C ASN A 66 7.99 21.72 -5.55
N VAL A 67 6.96 20.92 -5.49
CA VAL A 67 6.99 19.46 -5.57
C VAL A 67 6.27 19.02 -6.83
N ARG A 68 6.78 18.01 -7.49
CA ARG A 68 6.11 17.26 -8.53
C ARG A 68 5.65 15.94 -7.93
N TYR A 69 4.34 15.70 -7.93
CA TYR A 69 3.73 14.46 -7.49
C TYR A 69 3.33 13.65 -8.70
N GLU A 70 3.67 12.37 -8.71
CA GLU A 70 3.38 11.52 -9.87
C GLU A 70 2.80 10.18 -9.43
N ILE A 71 1.80 9.70 -10.18
CA ILE A 71 1.24 8.36 -10.08
C ILE A 71 1.59 7.65 -11.36
N HIS A 72 2.28 6.54 -11.24
CA HIS A 72 2.87 5.75 -12.32
C HIS A 72 2.12 4.44 -12.48
N ILE A 73 1.84 4.06 -13.71
CA ILE A 73 1.09 2.85 -14.03
C ILE A 73 1.84 2.06 -15.09
N LYS A 74 2.07 0.79 -14.79
CA LYS A 74 2.62 -0.20 -15.68
C LYS A 74 1.53 -1.17 -16.09
N ASN A 75 1.33 -1.41 -17.39
CA ASN A 75 0.34 -2.36 -17.92
C ASN A 75 0.91 -3.27 -19.01
N SER A 76 2.20 -3.16 -19.31
CA SER A 76 2.89 -3.86 -20.37
C SER A 76 4.31 -4.20 -19.94
N THR A 77 4.87 -5.26 -20.51
CA THR A 77 6.28 -5.65 -20.34
C THR A 77 7.15 -5.27 -21.53
N ALA A 78 6.61 -4.51 -22.49
CA ALA A 78 7.30 -4.13 -23.71
C ALA A 78 8.52 -3.22 -23.47
N THR A 79 8.45 -2.40 -22.40
CA THR A 79 9.55 -1.53 -21.97
C THR A 79 9.70 -1.61 -20.45
N THR A 80 10.79 -1.08 -19.91
CA THR A 80 10.99 -0.92 -18.45
C THR A 80 10.33 0.35 -17.92
N LYS A 81 9.98 1.32 -18.79
CA LYS A 81 9.35 2.58 -18.41
C LYS A 81 7.87 2.39 -18.11
N ASP A 82 7.31 3.29 -17.32
CA ASP A 82 5.87 3.32 -17.05
C ASP A 82 5.09 3.60 -18.34
N ASP A 83 3.97 2.90 -18.51
CA ASP A 83 3.14 3.03 -19.70
C ASP A 83 2.23 4.27 -19.61
N ILE A 84 1.79 4.62 -18.38
CA ILE A 84 0.98 5.80 -18.11
C ILE A 84 1.54 6.51 -16.87
N THR A 85 1.66 7.84 -16.94
CA THR A 85 2.02 8.66 -15.76
C THR A 85 1.06 9.84 -15.64
N TYR A 86 0.49 10.02 -14.46
CA TYR A 86 -0.27 11.21 -14.09
C TYR A 86 0.61 12.10 -13.20
N ARG A 87 0.80 13.35 -13.60
CA ARG A 87 1.62 14.35 -12.91
C ARG A 87 0.75 15.47 -12.36
N PHE A 88 0.93 15.76 -11.08
CA PHE A 88 0.24 16.84 -10.39
C PHE A 88 1.24 17.90 -9.96
N THR A 89 0.91 19.15 -10.24
CA THR A 89 1.64 20.33 -9.78
C THR A 89 0.65 21.32 -9.18
N PHE A 90 1.06 21.98 -8.11
CA PHE A 90 0.17 22.84 -7.32
C PHE A 90 0.63 24.30 -7.36
N SER A 91 -0.34 25.20 -7.27
CA SER A 91 -0.11 26.64 -7.10
C SER A 91 -0.98 27.18 -5.98
N SER A 92 -0.48 28.17 -5.26
CA SER A 92 -1.21 28.79 -4.15
C SER A 92 -1.30 30.29 -4.33
N LYS A 93 -2.43 30.89 -3.89
CA LYS A 93 -2.69 32.32 -3.96
C LYS A 93 -3.26 32.81 -2.63
N ASN A 94 -2.82 33.98 -2.19
CA ASN A 94 -3.47 34.71 -1.08
C ASN A 94 -4.46 35.71 -1.67
N GLU A 95 -5.76 35.55 -1.33
CA GLU A 95 -6.82 36.46 -1.78
C GLU A 95 -6.92 37.69 -0.86
N ASP A 96 -6.46 37.59 0.40
CA ASP A 96 -6.40 38.70 1.34
C ASP A 96 -5.09 38.68 2.14
N PRO A 97 -4.01 39.28 1.59
CA PRO A 97 -2.70 39.28 2.25
C PRO A 97 -2.61 40.22 3.49
N THR A 98 -3.69 40.88 3.87
CA THR A 98 -3.69 41.85 4.99
C THR A 98 -4.07 41.20 6.34
N THR A 99 -4.39 39.91 6.37
CA THR A 99 -4.82 39.19 7.55
C THR A 99 -3.89 38.00 7.85
N PHE A 100 -3.85 37.57 9.12
CA PHE A 100 -3.18 36.32 9.52
C PHE A 100 -4.11 35.10 9.45
N PHE A 101 -5.41 35.29 9.19
CA PHE A 101 -6.34 34.20 9.03
C PHE A 101 -6.21 33.54 7.65
N ASN A 102 -6.36 32.23 7.58
CA ASN A 102 -6.45 31.51 6.31
C ASN A 102 -7.75 31.81 5.56
N ILE A 103 -8.85 32.01 6.31
CA ILE A 103 -10.17 32.32 5.75
C ILE A 103 -10.72 33.56 6.48
N ARG A 104 -11.11 34.58 5.69
CA ARG A 104 -11.73 35.80 6.22
C ARG A 104 -12.66 36.42 5.19
N LEU A 105 -13.91 36.71 5.58
CA LEU A 105 -14.92 37.38 4.76
C LEU A 105 -15.12 36.75 3.37
N GLY A 106 -15.16 35.42 3.33
CA GLY A 106 -15.32 34.65 2.10
C GLY A 106 -14.06 34.51 1.23
N LEU A 107 -12.93 35.13 1.62
CA LEU A 107 -11.65 35.03 0.94
C LEU A 107 -10.73 34.02 1.60
N GLN A 108 -9.89 33.37 0.79
CA GLN A 108 -8.95 32.34 1.24
C GLN A 108 -7.50 32.79 1.04
N ASN A 109 -6.67 32.62 2.06
CA ASN A 109 -5.23 32.60 1.91
C ASN A 109 -4.74 31.15 1.75
N LEU A 110 -3.61 30.94 1.06
CA LEU A 110 -3.17 29.63 0.61
C LEU A 110 -4.22 28.90 -0.24
N LYS A 111 -5.10 29.63 -0.93
CA LYS A 111 -6.05 29.06 -1.89
C LYS A 111 -5.28 28.30 -2.95
N THR A 112 -5.40 26.97 -2.93
CA THR A 112 -4.59 26.08 -3.74
C THR A 112 -5.39 25.54 -4.91
N THR A 113 -4.74 25.50 -6.09
CA THR A 113 -5.24 24.84 -7.29
C THR A 113 -4.17 23.89 -7.83
N TYR A 114 -4.58 22.95 -8.70
CA TYR A 114 -3.65 22.02 -9.33
C TYR A 114 -3.85 21.91 -10.84
N THR A 115 -2.76 21.55 -11.50
CA THR A 115 -2.76 21.06 -12.88
C THR A 115 -2.48 19.57 -12.86
N CYS A 116 -3.27 18.79 -13.61
CA CYS A 116 -2.98 17.38 -13.86
C CYS A 116 -2.62 17.18 -15.32
N GLU A 117 -1.47 16.57 -15.55
CA GLU A 117 -0.96 16.19 -16.87
C GLU A 117 -0.87 14.67 -16.96
N LYS A 118 -1.07 14.13 -18.16
CA LYS A 118 -0.99 12.70 -18.46
C LYS A 118 0.03 12.44 -19.55
N SER A 119 0.89 11.45 -19.33
CA SER A 119 1.78 10.86 -20.33
C SER A 119 1.35 9.42 -20.63
N THR A 120 1.49 8.99 -21.89
CA THR A 120 1.27 7.61 -22.34
C THR A 120 2.43 7.10 -23.22
N ASP A 121 3.61 7.72 -23.11
CA ASP A 121 4.79 7.45 -23.91
C ASP A 121 6.08 7.31 -23.08
N GLY A 122 5.95 6.80 -21.86
CA GLY A 122 7.09 6.61 -20.96
C GLY A 122 7.61 7.91 -20.34
N GLY A 123 6.74 8.90 -20.16
CA GLY A 123 7.10 10.20 -19.59
C GLY A 123 7.80 11.16 -20.57
N ALA A 124 7.82 10.86 -21.87
CA ALA A 124 8.48 11.69 -22.85
C ALA A 124 7.68 12.98 -23.15
N THR A 125 6.37 12.86 -23.26
CA THR A 125 5.46 13.99 -23.43
C THR A 125 4.31 13.96 -22.43
N PHE A 126 3.85 15.14 -22.02
CA PHE A 126 2.74 15.31 -21.09
C PHE A 126 1.66 16.19 -21.70
N VAL A 127 0.40 15.77 -21.58
CA VAL A 127 -0.77 16.52 -22.03
C VAL A 127 -1.58 16.93 -20.81
N THR A 128 -1.89 18.21 -20.68
CA THR A 128 -2.74 18.72 -19.59
C THR A 128 -4.17 18.22 -19.76
N ILE A 129 -4.71 17.55 -18.75
CA ILE A 129 -6.07 17.01 -18.71
C ILE A 129 -6.98 17.73 -17.69
N ILE A 130 -6.37 18.39 -16.68
CA ILE A 130 -7.07 19.27 -15.74
C ILE A 130 -6.23 20.54 -15.58
N THR A 131 -6.89 21.70 -15.68
CA THR A 131 -6.33 23.03 -15.37
C THR A 131 -7.15 23.64 -14.24
N ASP A 132 -6.48 24.33 -13.30
CA ASP A 132 -7.10 25.02 -12.16
C ASP A 132 -8.05 24.13 -11.32
N GLY A 133 -7.71 22.84 -11.17
CA GLY A 133 -8.43 21.94 -10.28
C GLY A 133 -8.44 22.49 -8.85
N ILE A 134 -9.59 22.46 -8.19
CA ILE A 134 -9.79 23.07 -6.87
C ILE A 134 -9.29 22.12 -5.78
N VAL A 135 -8.50 22.65 -4.84
CA VAL A 135 -8.12 21.97 -3.60
C VAL A 135 -8.93 22.58 -2.45
N PRO A 136 -9.75 21.81 -1.71
CA PRO A 136 -10.43 22.31 -0.52
C PRO A 136 -9.43 22.86 0.51
N PRO A 137 -9.75 23.94 1.22
CA PRO A 137 -8.91 24.45 2.31
C PRO A 137 -8.88 23.48 3.50
N ALA A 138 -7.96 23.66 4.44
CA ALA A 138 -7.98 22.95 5.72
C ALA A 138 -9.32 23.10 6.44
N ASN A 139 -9.78 22.04 7.13
CA ASN A 139 -11.01 22.07 7.93
C ASN A 139 -10.77 22.78 9.27
N ILE A 140 -10.68 24.10 9.22
CA ILE A 140 -10.28 24.95 10.35
C ILE A 140 -11.32 24.90 11.48
N GLY A 141 -12.60 25.10 11.13
CA GLY A 141 -13.68 25.15 12.10
C GLY A 141 -14.97 25.74 11.54
N PRO A 142 -16.10 25.64 12.27
CA PRO A 142 -17.42 26.03 11.77
C PRO A 142 -17.50 27.50 11.39
N ARG A 143 -16.76 28.37 12.11
CA ARG A 143 -16.77 29.80 11.80
C ARG A 143 -16.05 30.12 10.49
N SER A 144 -14.96 29.41 10.18
CA SER A 144 -14.21 29.63 8.94
C SER A 144 -14.90 28.98 7.74
N ILE A 145 -15.55 27.83 7.93
CA ILE A 145 -16.12 27.05 6.85
C ILE A 145 -17.60 27.40 6.62
N GLU A 146 -18.43 27.35 7.67
CA GLU A 146 -19.89 27.34 7.54
C GLU A 146 -20.51 28.73 7.69
N ASN A 147 -19.89 29.60 8.46
CA ASN A 147 -20.47 30.90 8.79
C ASN A 147 -20.35 31.92 7.64
N SER A 148 -21.42 32.65 7.36
CA SER A 148 -21.47 33.78 6.43
C SER A 148 -21.82 35.06 7.22
N PRO A 149 -21.18 36.21 6.95
CA PRO A 149 -20.20 36.49 5.89
C PRO A 149 -18.73 36.34 6.31
N VAL A 150 -18.43 35.86 7.52
CA VAL A 150 -17.04 35.87 8.03
C VAL A 150 -16.21 34.72 7.53
N GLY A 151 -16.82 33.58 7.25
CA GLY A 151 -16.22 32.39 6.65
C GLY A 151 -16.61 32.21 5.19
N LEU A 152 -16.47 30.99 4.68
CA LEU A 152 -16.83 30.62 3.31
C LEU A 152 -18.36 30.53 3.08
N GLY A 153 -19.14 30.31 4.14
CA GLY A 153 -20.60 30.23 4.07
C GLY A 153 -21.14 28.99 3.39
N VAL A 154 -20.38 27.88 3.35
CA VAL A 154 -20.87 26.59 2.84
C VAL A 154 -21.59 25.81 3.95
N SER A 155 -22.56 24.97 3.58
CA SER A 155 -23.38 24.25 4.56
C SER A 155 -22.64 23.15 5.32
N SER A 156 -21.56 22.60 4.77
CA SER A 156 -20.70 21.60 5.39
C SER A 156 -19.39 21.50 4.62
N TYR A 157 -18.39 20.86 5.22
CA TYR A 157 -17.11 20.59 4.55
C TYR A 157 -17.27 19.62 3.34
N ASP A 158 -18.24 18.71 3.37
CA ASP A 158 -18.54 17.83 2.23
C ASP A 158 -18.86 18.59 0.94
N VAL A 159 -19.48 19.78 1.04
CA VAL A 159 -19.71 20.63 -0.14
C VAL A 159 -18.41 21.04 -0.80
N LEU A 160 -17.37 21.35 -0.01
CA LEU A 160 -16.04 21.69 -0.52
C LEU A 160 -15.38 20.46 -1.18
N VAL A 161 -15.53 19.28 -0.58
CA VAL A 161 -15.06 18.02 -1.17
C VAL A 161 -15.72 17.79 -2.53
N GLN A 162 -17.04 17.95 -2.62
CA GLN A 162 -17.77 17.78 -3.90
C GLN A 162 -17.32 18.80 -4.96
N GLN A 163 -17.05 20.03 -4.57
CA GLN A 163 -16.49 21.06 -5.46
C GLN A 163 -15.07 20.73 -5.93
N GLY A 164 -14.30 20.00 -5.12
CA GLY A 164 -12.95 19.54 -5.43
C GLY A 164 -12.90 18.31 -6.35
N ILE A 165 -14.03 17.65 -6.60
CA ILE A 165 -14.09 16.52 -7.54
C ILE A 165 -14.18 17.06 -8.96
N ILE A 166 -13.11 16.91 -9.73
CA ILE A 166 -12.99 17.41 -11.10
C ILE A 166 -12.99 16.23 -12.07
N THR A 167 -13.79 16.34 -13.14
CA THR A 167 -13.71 15.40 -14.25
C THR A 167 -12.74 15.96 -15.30
N ALA A 168 -11.72 15.19 -15.63
CA ALA A 168 -10.75 15.52 -16.65
C ALA A 168 -11.38 15.55 -18.06
N THR A 169 -10.73 16.23 -18.99
CA THR A 169 -11.19 16.29 -20.39
C THR A 169 -11.20 14.93 -21.07
N THR A 170 -10.43 13.98 -20.55
CA THR A 170 -10.31 12.60 -21.02
C THR A 170 -11.27 11.62 -20.33
N GLY A 171 -11.91 12.03 -19.24
CA GLY A 171 -12.98 11.26 -18.57
C GLY A 171 -12.62 10.67 -17.20
N GLU A 172 -11.36 10.76 -16.76
CA GLU A 172 -10.97 10.44 -15.39
C GLU A 172 -11.58 11.44 -14.40
N LYS A 173 -11.83 11.00 -13.17
CA LYS A 173 -12.16 11.91 -12.07
C LYS A 173 -10.95 12.05 -11.17
N ALA A 174 -10.69 13.27 -10.67
CA ALA A 174 -9.65 13.55 -9.71
C ALA A 174 -10.19 14.33 -8.52
N PHE A 175 -9.64 14.06 -7.35
CA PHE A 175 -9.79 14.86 -6.15
C PHE A 175 -8.39 15.07 -5.55
N CYS A 176 -8.05 16.30 -5.20
CA CYS A 176 -6.85 16.63 -4.45
C CYS A 176 -7.24 17.47 -3.24
N GLY A 177 -6.88 17.04 -2.03
CA GLY A 177 -7.23 17.81 -0.84
C GLY A 177 -6.86 17.12 0.47
N PRO A 178 -7.05 17.83 1.59
CA PRO A 178 -6.88 17.24 2.90
C PRO A 178 -7.99 16.21 3.15
N ALA A 179 -7.61 15.11 3.80
CA ALA A 179 -8.47 14.02 4.21
C ALA A 179 -8.04 13.53 5.58
N ASP A 180 -8.90 12.78 6.25
CA ASP A 180 -8.51 11.93 7.36
C ASP A 180 -7.45 10.94 6.89
N ASP A 181 -6.46 10.62 7.73
CA ASP A 181 -5.46 9.60 7.40
C ASP A 181 -6.13 8.23 7.39
N PRO A 182 -6.25 7.56 6.23
CA PRO A 182 -6.99 6.31 6.15
C PRO A 182 -6.21 5.09 6.66
N PHE A 183 -4.92 5.24 6.96
CA PHE A 183 -4.11 4.15 7.49
C PHE A 183 -4.43 3.91 8.97
N PHE A 184 -4.17 2.71 9.44
CA PHE A 184 -4.32 2.33 10.85
C PHE A 184 -3.22 1.34 11.21
N VAL A 185 -2.48 1.61 12.30
CA VAL A 185 -1.32 0.81 12.71
C VAL A 185 -0.91 1.13 14.13
N ASP A 186 -0.47 0.13 14.90
CA ASP A 186 0.24 0.35 16.15
C ASP A 186 1.69 0.77 15.87
N LEU A 187 1.83 2.03 15.48
CA LEU A 187 3.08 2.57 15.00
C LEU A 187 4.19 2.57 16.05
N ALA A 188 3.87 3.02 17.25
CA ALA A 188 4.82 3.06 18.36
C ALA A 188 5.27 1.64 18.75
N GLY A 189 4.35 0.67 18.75
CA GLY A 189 4.68 -0.73 18.99
C GLY A 189 5.59 -1.31 17.90
N ALA A 190 5.30 -1.04 16.63
CA ALA A 190 6.12 -1.50 15.52
C ALA A 190 7.58 -1.04 15.63
N PHE A 191 7.82 0.24 15.94
CA PHE A 191 9.17 0.80 16.04
C PHE A 191 9.83 0.71 17.41
N ASP A 192 9.10 0.24 18.44
CA ASP A 192 9.70 -0.20 19.69
C ASP A 192 10.13 -1.69 19.57
N LEU A 193 10.98 -1.98 18.60
CA LEU A 193 11.51 -3.32 18.29
C LEU A 193 10.42 -4.39 18.10
N GLY A 194 9.35 -4.07 17.39
CA GLY A 194 8.28 -5.02 17.13
C GLY A 194 7.43 -5.37 18.37
N ASN A 195 7.36 -4.46 19.34
CA ASN A 195 6.54 -4.59 20.55
C ASN A 195 5.07 -4.29 20.25
N PHE A 196 4.51 -4.98 19.27
CA PHE A 196 3.10 -4.87 18.88
C PHE A 196 2.16 -5.19 20.03
N ARG A 197 0.98 -4.60 20.00
CA ARG A 197 -0.09 -4.81 21.00
C ARG A 197 -1.30 -5.49 20.34
N PRO A 198 -1.16 -6.77 19.96
CA PRO A 198 -2.17 -7.50 19.16
C PRO A 198 -3.51 -7.64 19.86
N GLU A 199 -3.49 -7.71 21.20
CA GLU A 199 -4.68 -7.81 22.03
C GLU A 199 -4.69 -6.63 23.01
N GLY A 200 -5.55 -5.66 22.77
CA GLY A 200 -5.78 -4.60 23.72
C GLY A 200 -6.36 -5.13 25.03
N ASN A 201 -5.87 -4.62 26.16
CA ASN A 201 -6.43 -4.86 27.49
C ASN A 201 -6.44 -3.55 28.28
N ASP A 202 -7.04 -3.57 29.48
CA ASP A 202 -7.18 -2.37 30.31
C ASP A 202 -5.83 -1.70 30.68
N VAL A 203 -4.73 -2.46 30.66
CA VAL A 203 -3.38 -1.99 31.00
C VAL A 203 -2.61 -1.54 29.77
N ASN A 204 -2.78 -2.25 28.63
CA ASN A 204 -2.10 -1.97 27.38
C ASN A 204 -3.06 -2.10 26.19
N PRO A 205 -3.97 -1.13 25.99
CA PRO A 205 -4.94 -1.19 24.91
C PRO A 205 -4.25 -1.05 23.55
N THR A 206 -4.81 -1.69 22.54
CA THR A 206 -4.46 -1.48 21.13
C THR A 206 -4.54 0.01 20.77
N LYS A 207 -3.53 0.52 20.06
CA LYS A 207 -3.43 1.93 19.71
C LYS A 207 -3.21 2.10 18.21
N ASP A 208 -3.96 3.00 17.63
CA ASP A 208 -3.70 3.49 16.28
C ASP A 208 -2.84 4.76 16.37
N GLY A 209 -1.62 4.67 15.83
CA GLY A 209 -0.63 5.74 15.90
C GLY A 209 -0.94 6.92 14.95
N VAL A 210 -1.81 6.73 13.97
CA VAL A 210 -2.21 7.76 12.99
C VAL A 210 -3.64 8.25 13.17
N ALA A 211 -4.37 7.70 14.15
CA ALA A 211 -5.73 8.12 14.46
C ALA A 211 -5.82 9.64 14.69
N ARG A 212 -6.86 10.26 14.11
CA ARG A 212 -7.15 11.69 14.22
C ARG A 212 -6.07 12.64 13.68
N PHE A 213 -5.17 12.13 12.84
CA PHE A 213 -4.35 12.95 11.96
C PHE A 213 -5.01 13.12 10.60
N ASN A 214 -4.59 14.14 9.89
CA ASN A 214 -4.94 14.36 8.50
C ASN A 214 -3.73 14.09 7.59
N VAL A 215 -4.01 13.83 6.33
CA VAL A 215 -3.06 13.78 5.21
C VAL A 215 -3.56 14.65 4.06
N HIS A 216 -2.77 14.78 3.00
CA HIS A 216 -3.23 15.30 1.72
C HIS A 216 -3.30 14.17 0.70
N SER A 217 -4.49 13.94 0.16
CA SER A 217 -4.76 12.85 -0.78
C SER A 217 -4.85 13.36 -2.21
N ILE A 218 -4.20 12.65 -3.12
CA ILE A 218 -4.44 12.70 -4.57
C ILE A 218 -5.21 11.45 -4.93
N VAL A 219 -6.45 11.60 -5.36
CA VAL A 219 -7.34 10.49 -5.68
C VAL A 219 -7.72 10.54 -7.15
N LEU A 220 -7.46 9.44 -7.87
CA LEU A 220 -7.87 9.25 -9.25
C LEU A 220 -8.89 8.12 -9.35
N ASN A 221 -9.95 8.33 -10.14
CA ASN A 221 -10.86 7.27 -10.57
C ASN A 221 -10.79 7.19 -12.09
N ILE A 222 -10.36 6.03 -12.60
CA ILE A 222 -9.96 5.85 -14.00
C ILE A 222 -10.75 4.69 -14.60
N PRO A 223 -11.43 4.86 -15.74
CA PRO A 223 -12.07 3.76 -16.46
C PRO A 223 -11.08 2.64 -16.79
N ILE A 224 -11.43 1.37 -16.51
CA ILE A 224 -10.55 0.21 -16.72
C ILE A 224 -10.01 0.15 -18.16
N LYS A 225 -10.84 0.47 -19.15
CA LYS A 225 -10.41 0.51 -20.56
C LYS A 225 -9.28 1.47 -20.86
N MET A 226 -9.04 2.47 -20.01
CA MET A 226 -7.95 3.43 -20.17
C MET A 226 -6.65 2.92 -19.54
N LEU A 227 -6.74 1.90 -18.71
CA LEU A 227 -5.62 1.25 -18.01
C LEU A 227 -5.24 -0.09 -18.66
N GLN A 228 -6.21 -0.76 -19.24
CA GLN A 228 -5.99 -2.04 -19.91
C GLN A 228 -5.19 -1.80 -21.20
N LYS A 229 -4.15 -2.63 -21.42
CA LYS A 229 -3.11 -2.44 -22.45
C LYS A 229 -3.63 -2.29 -23.88
N ASP A 230 -4.79 -2.89 -24.20
CA ASP A 230 -5.42 -2.87 -25.53
C ASP A 230 -6.69 -1.99 -25.58
N GLY A 231 -7.02 -1.27 -24.49
CA GLY A 231 -8.22 -0.43 -24.38
C GLY A 231 -9.53 -1.18 -24.24
N LYS A 232 -9.49 -2.44 -23.77
CA LYS A 232 -10.69 -3.29 -23.60
C LYS A 232 -11.43 -2.97 -22.29
N ASP A 233 -12.76 -3.05 -22.35
CA ASP A 233 -13.59 -3.02 -21.13
C ASP A 233 -13.42 -4.32 -20.33
N VAL A 234 -13.66 -4.28 -19.02
CA VAL A 234 -13.51 -5.44 -18.13
C VAL A 234 -14.42 -6.62 -18.51
N SER A 235 -15.53 -6.36 -19.18
CA SER A 235 -16.43 -7.40 -19.73
C SER A 235 -15.75 -8.29 -20.81
N ALA A 236 -14.61 -7.86 -21.35
CA ALA A 236 -13.83 -8.64 -22.30
C ALA A 236 -12.83 -9.59 -21.62
N ALA A 237 -12.68 -9.55 -20.30
CA ALA A 237 -11.83 -10.46 -19.55
C ALA A 237 -12.32 -11.92 -19.74
N THR A 238 -11.38 -12.81 -20.05
CA THR A 238 -11.69 -14.24 -20.28
C THR A 238 -11.99 -14.97 -18.98
N SER A 239 -11.43 -14.50 -17.87
CA SER A 239 -11.67 -15.01 -16.52
C SER A 239 -11.21 -13.97 -15.48
N ILE A 240 -11.50 -14.23 -14.19
CA ILE A 240 -10.97 -13.43 -13.08
C ILE A 240 -9.44 -13.48 -12.95
N LEU A 241 -8.77 -14.38 -13.68
CA LEU A 241 -7.30 -14.54 -13.69
C LEU A 241 -6.68 -14.05 -15.01
N ASP A 242 -7.39 -13.28 -15.82
CA ASP A 242 -6.90 -12.78 -17.10
C ASP A 242 -5.72 -11.80 -16.89
N GLY A 243 -4.53 -12.22 -17.30
CA GLY A 243 -3.30 -11.44 -17.14
C GLY A 243 -3.24 -10.15 -17.98
N ASP A 244 -4.09 -10.03 -19.01
CA ASP A 244 -4.18 -8.82 -19.83
C ASP A 244 -4.82 -7.64 -19.06
N PHE A 245 -5.43 -7.92 -17.91
CA PHE A 245 -6.04 -6.93 -17.02
C PHE A 245 -5.18 -6.61 -15.79
N VAL A 246 -3.93 -7.05 -15.74
CA VAL A 246 -3.02 -6.74 -14.64
C VAL A 246 -2.31 -5.42 -14.89
N ILE A 247 -2.31 -4.56 -13.87
CA ILE A 247 -1.51 -3.33 -13.81
C ILE A 247 -0.61 -3.33 -12.59
N GLY A 248 0.50 -2.58 -12.67
CA GLY A 248 1.33 -2.21 -11.52
C GLY A 248 1.22 -0.71 -11.27
N VAL A 249 1.07 -0.31 -10.02
CA VAL A 249 0.92 1.10 -9.63
C VAL A 249 1.95 1.47 -8.59
N TRP A 250 2.59 2.63 -8.75
CA TRP A 250 3.44 3.24 -7.75
C TRP A 250 3.32 4.77 -7.80
N ALA A 251 3.71 5.44 -6.72
CA ALA A 251 3.66 6.89 -6.61
C ALA A 251 5.02 7.45 -6.25
N SER A 252 5.27 8.70 -6.62
CA SER A 252 6.51 9.40 -6.28
C SER A 252 6.30 10.88 -6.04
N ALA A 253 7.29 11.48 -5.36
CA ALA A 253 7.44 12.92 -5.28
C ALA A 253 8.87 13.32 -5.66
N SER A 254 9.00 14.44 -6.38
CA SER A 254 10.29 14.96 -6.84
C SER A 254 10.47 16.42 -6.46
N ARG A 255 11.73 16.78 -6.21
CA ARG A 255 12.20 18.14 -5.93
C ARG A 255 13.21 18.58 -6.98
N GLN A 256 13.32 19.89 -7.25
CA GLN A 256 14.49 20.40 -7.96
C GLN A 256 15.73 20.36 -7.07
N GLN A 257 16.88 20.13 -7.70
CA GLN A 257 18.17 19.87 -7.00
C GLN A 257 18.61 20.99 -6.07
N ILE A 258 18.31 22.24 -6.39
CA ILE A 258 18.83 23.40 -5.70
C ILE A 258 17.69 24.24 -5.16
N LYS A 259 17.68 24.46 -3.84
CA LYS A 259 16.82 25.41 -3.13
C LYS A 259 17.69 26.59 -2.66
N THR A 260 17.38 27.80 -3.10
CA THR A 260 18.05 29.03 -2.67
C THR A 260 17.13 29.87 -1.79
N LEU A 261 17.58 30.23 -0.62
CA LEU A 261 16.89 31.15 0.29
C LEU A 261 17.38 32.57 0.00
N ASN A 262 16.46 33.48 -0.33
CA ASN A 262 16.78 34.87 -0.67
C ASN A 262 16.60 35.79 0.55
N LEU A 263 17.34 36.90 0.59
CA LEU A 263 17.30 37.86 1.70
C LEU A 263 15.96 38.60 1.85
N ASP A 264 15.14 38.60 0.79
CA ASP A 264 13.78 39.17 0.80
C ASP A 264 12.72 38.21 1.37
N GLY A 265 13.14 37.04 1.86
CA GLY A 265 12.26 36.00 2.39
C GLY A 265 11.66 35.09 1.33
N SER A 266 11.98 35.30 0.04
CA SER A 266 11.56 34.39 -1.03
C SER A 266 12.47 33.18 -1.15
N MET A 267 12.01 32.18 -1.91
CA MET A 267 12.79 30.99 -2.27
C MET A 267 12.76 30.81 -3.79
N SER A 268 13.87 30.38 -4.35
CA SER A 268 13.95 29.94 -5.74
C SER A 268 14.46 28.50 -5.83
N PHE A 269 14.06 27.82 -6.90
CA PHE A 269 14.39 26.42 -7.15
C PHE A 269 14.95 26.28 -8.56
N SER A 270 15.95 25.42 -8.73
CA SER A 270 16.62 25.22 -10.03
C SER A 270 17.30 23.85 -10.11
N GLY A 271 17.81 23.51 -11.26
CA GLY A 271 18.39 22.20 -11.56
C GLY A 271 17.34 21.19 -11.99
N ASP A 272 17.78 19.94 -12.16
CA ASP A 272 16.91 18.84 -12.58
C ASP A 272 15.97 18.42 -11.46
N TRP A 273 14.87 17.77 -11.85
CA TRP A 273 13.97 17.12 -10.89
C TRP A 273 14.58 15.80 -10.41
N VAL A 274 14.62 15.61 -9.12
CA VAL A 274 15.13 14.43 -8.45
C VAL A 274 14.03 13.82 -7.60
N GLN A 275 13.79 12.53 -7.77
CA GLN A 275 12.87 11.78 -6.93
C GLN A 275 13.42 11.73 -5.50
N VAL A 276 12.57 12.07 -4.52
CA VAL A 276 12.94 12.14 -3.09
C VAL A 276 12.06 11.25 -2.23
N SER A 277 10.95 10.76 -2.77
CA SER A 277 10.03 9.82 -2.11
C SER A 277 9.36 8.94 -3.16
N ARG A 278 9.12 7.68 -2.81
CA ARG A 278 8.28 6.77 -3.59
C ARG A 278 7.60 5.73 -2.72
N LEU A 279 6.47 5.25 -3.20
CA LEU A 279 5.75 4.14 -2.60
C LEU A 279 5.11 3.26 -3.68
N GLY A 280 5.31 1.95 -3.56
CA GLY A 280 4.59 0.92 -4.30
C GLY A 280 3.78 0.07 -3.33
N MET A 281 4.33 -1.06 -2.90
CA MET A 281 3.76 -1.89 -1.85
C MET A 281 3.86 -1.18 -0.49
N PRO A 282 2.86 -1.36 0.40
CA PRO A 282 2.92 -0.77 1.73
C PRO A 282 4.09 -1.34 2.55
N LEU A 283 4.53 -0.58 3.55
CA LEU A 283 5.54 -0.94 4.55
C LEU A 283 6.91 -1.38 4.01
N THR A 284 7.15 -1.29 2.70
CA THR A 284 8.42 -1.72 2.09
C THR A 284 9.60 -0.93 2.65
N ASN A 285 9.55 0.40 2.53
CA ASN A 285 10.66 1.25 2.99
C ASN A 285 10.72 1.34 4.52
N GLU A 286 9.62 1.10 5.20
CA GLU A 286 9.50 1.17 6.66
C GLU A 286 10.08 -0.06 7.36
N ALA A 287 9.70 -1.25 6.91
CA ALA A 287 9.92 -2.51 7.63
C ALA A 287 10.88 -3.48 6.93
N ILE A 288 11.10 -3.34 5.61
CA ILE A 288 11.94 -4.26 4.84
C ILE A 288 13.31 -3.64 4.54
N ILE A 289 13.34 -2.38 4.11
CA ILE A 289 14.59 -1.70 3.73
C ILE A 289 15.29 -1.18 4.99
N PRO A 290 16.55 -1.56 5.24
CA PRO A 290 17.28 -1.10 6.43
C PRO A 290 17.61 0.39 6.35
N LEU A 291 17.71 1.04 7.52
CA LEU A 291 17.83 2.50 7.68
C LEU A 291 18.87 3.14 6.75
N GLN A 292 20.04 2.52 6.60
CA GLN A 292 21.11 3.05 5.74
C GLN A 292 20.80 3.06 4.24
N SER A 293 19.77 2.32 3.80
CA SER A 293 19.38 2.18 2.38
C SER A 293 18.07 2.89 2.04
N LYS A 294 17.37 3.44 3.03
CA LYS A 294 16.03 4.03 2.85
C LYS A 294 16.01 5.25 1.92
N ASP A 295 16.98 6.14 2.05
CA ASP A 295 17.08 7.31 1.16
C ASP A 295 17.44 6.88 -0.27
N LEU A 296 18.30 5.86 -0.44
CA LEU A 296 18.60 5.30 -1.76
C LEU A 296 17.36 4.62 -2.37
N TRP A 297 16.57 3.92 -1.55
CA TRP A 297 15.29 3.37 -1.99
C TRP A 297 14.37 4.47 -2.55
N ASN A 298 14.18 5.55 -1.80
CA ASN A 298 13.34 6.68 -2.23
C ASN A 298 13.83 7.37 -3.52
N ALA A 299 15.14 7.37 -3.76
CA ALA A 299 15.75 7.95 -4.96
C ALA A 299 15.82 6.99 -6.16
N THR A 300 15.49 5.70 -5.96
CA THR A 300 15.58 4.64 -6.99
C THR A 300 14.19 4.39 -7.59
N THR A 301 14.11 4.10 -8.89
CA THR A 301 12.88 3.69 -9.56
C THR A 301 12.74 2.16 -9.57
N PRO A 302 11.51 1.59 -9.68
CA PRO A 302 11.27 0.16 -9.54
C PRO A 302 12.15 -0.75 -10.41
N GLU A 303 12.48 -0.37 -11.63
CA GLU A 303 13.33 -1.17 -12.53
C GLU A 303 14.74 -1.43 -11.98
N ASN A 304 15.17 -0.71 -10.95
CA ASN A 304 16.48 -0.86 -10.31
C ASN A 304 16.43 -1.60 -8.97
N ASP A 305 15.29 -2.15 -8.57
CA ASP A 305 15.07 -2.72 -7.24
C ASP A 305 15.80 -4.05 -6.96
N LEU A 306 16.30 -4.74 -7.97
CA LEU A 306 17.06 -5.98 -7.76
C LEU A 306 18.24 -5.82 -6.78
N GLN A 307 18.81 -4.63 -6.66
CA GLN A 307 19.86 -4.35 -5.67
C GLN A 307 19.40 -4.53 -4.21
N PHE A 308 18.09 -4.48 -3.96
CA PHE A 308 17.48 -4.65 -2.64
C PHE A 308 16.87 -6.04 -2.41
N ALA A 309 16.88 -6.93 -3.42
CA ALA A 309 16.20 -8.24 -3.39
C ALA A 309 16.56 -9.10 -2.17
N LYS A 310 17.79 -8.96 -1.66
CA LYS A 310 18.27 -9.69 -0.47
C LYS A 310 17.46 -9.37 0.80
N TYR A 311 16.89 -8.17 0.92
CA TYR A 311 16.10 -7.77 2.08
C TYR A 311 14.70 -8.42 2.07
N PHE A 312 14.15 -8.66 0.89
CA PHE A 312 12.90 -9.40 0.72
C PHE A 312 13.10 -10.92 0.90
N SER A 313 14.23 -11.44 0.42
CA SER A 313 14.56 -12.85 0.54
C SER A 313 14.99 -13.26 1.95
N ASN A 314 15.37 -12.30 2.78
CA ASN A 314 15.77 -12.47 4.18
C ASN A 314 15.26 -11.29 5.01
N PRO A 315 13.94 -11.13 5.20
CA PRO A 315 13.38 -9.98 5.91
C PRO A 315 13.83 -9.96 7.36
N GLU A 316 14.18 -8.76 7.88
CA GLU A 316 14.63 -8.61 9.25
C GLU A 316 13.61 -9.13 10.27
N LEU A 317 12.33 -8.87 10.05
CA LEU A 317 11.27 -9.33 10.96
C LEU A 317 11.25 -10.85 11.15
N ALA A 318 11.68 -11.63 10.16
CA ALA A 318 11.80 -13.08 10.28
C ALA A 318 12.82 -13.54 11.33
N LEU A 319 13.83 -12.70 11.65
CA LEU A 319 14.80 -13.00 12.72
C LEU A 319 14.13 -13.01 14.10
N TYR A 320 13.11 -12.18 14.28
CA TYR A 320 12.36 -12.05 15.55
C TYR A 320 11.26 -13.10 15.69
N MET A 321 10.99 -13.87 14.63
CA MET A 321 10.10 -15.02 14.60
C MET A 321 10.87 -16.36 14.67
N ASP A 322 12.20 -16.31 14.75
CA ASP A 322 13.09 -17.48 14.85
C ASP A 322 13.78 -17.53 16.20
N ASP A 323 13.35 -18.48 17.07
CA ASP A 323 13.89 -18.68 18.43
C ASP A 323 15.39 -19.02 18.43
N SER A 324 15.89 -19.61 17.34
CA SER A 324 17.31 -19.91 17.20
C SER A 324 18.17 -18.68 16.89
N GLN A 325 17.52 -17.54 16.63
CA GLN A 325 18.13 -16.23 16.37
C GLN A 325 17.74 -15.24 17.48
N PHE A 326 16.78 -14.36 17.21
CA PHE A 326 16.36 -13.28 18.11
C PHE A 326 14.91 -13.38 18.58
N GLY A 327 14.20 -14.49 18.30
CA GLY A 327 12.77 -14.64 18.64
C GLY A 327 12.48 -14.39 20.11
N GLY A 328 13.29 -14.92 21.01
CA GLY A 328 13.11 -14.70 22.46
C GLY A 328 13.29 -13.25 22.91
N ALA A 329 13.89 -12.38 22.08
CA ALA A 329 14.05 -10.95 22.39
C ALA A 329 12.83 -10.10 22.01
N VAL A 330 11.93 -10.62 21.17
CA VAL A 330 10.73 -9.91 20.68
C VAL A 330 9.48 -10.77 20.92
N PRO A 331 8.98 -10.83 22.16
CA PRO A 331 7.89 -11.75 22.56
C PRO A 331 6.60 -11.61 21.73
N ALA A 332 6.28 -10.41 21.24
CA ALA A 332 5.09 -10.18 20.43
C ALA A 332 5.13 -10.90 19.07
N LEU A 333 6.31 -11.16 18.52
CA LEU A 333 6.50 -11.85 17.23
C LEU A 333 6.95 -13.31 17.40
N ASN A 334 7.48 -13.68 18.55
CA ASN A 334 8.01 -15.02 18.82
C ASN A 334 6.99 -16.14 18.53
N GLY A 335 5.72 -15.94 18.90
CA GLY A 335 4.66 -16.93 18.70
C GLY A 335 4.27 -17.18 17.24
N LEU A 336 4.73 -16.35 16.30
CA LEU A 336 4.43 -16.52 14.87
C LEU A 336 5.24 -17.67 14.25
N GLY A 337 6.51 -17.81 14.60
CA GLY A 337 7.38 -18.87 14.12
C GLY A 337 7.62 -18.86 12.60
N ILE A 338 8.67 -19.50 12.14
CA ILE A 338 8.94 -19.72 10.70
C ILE A 338 9.19 -21.20 10.46
N GLN A 339 8.74 -21.74 9.31
CA GLN A 339 8.96 -23.13 8.93
C GLN A 339 10.48 -23.44 8.88
N LYS A 340 10.93 -24.38 9.71
CA LYS A 340 12.33 -24.83 9.84
C LYS A 340 12.56 -26.17 9.12
N VAL A 341 11.54 -27.03 9.11
CA VAL A 341 11.54 -28.36 8.52
C VAL A 341 10.24 -28.62 7.75
N SER A 342 9.73 -27.63 7.03
CA SER A 342 8.52 -27.76 6.23
C SER A 342 8.58 -29.01 5.35
N LEU A 343 7.52 -29.82 5.39
CA LEU A 343 7.46 -31.11 4.72
C LEU A 343 8.63 -32.06 5.07
N GLY A 344 9.24 -31.87 6.25
CA GLY A 344 10.37 -32.67 6.73
C GLY A 344 11.74 -32.31 6.14
N ALA A 345 11.86 -31.31 5.24
CA ALA A 345 13.09 -31.04 4.51
C ALA A 345 13.46 -29.57 4.33
N PHE A 346 12.48 -28.65 4.25
CA PHE A 346 12.73 -27.27 3.81
C PHE A 346 12.82 -26.29 4.98
N ASP A 347 13.94 -25.56 5.03
CA ASP A 347 14.20 -24.55 6.06
C ASP A 347 14.10 -23.14 5.46
N PHE A 348 13.09 -22.37 5.89
CA PHE A 348 12.78 -21.03 5.38
C PHE A 348 13.27 -19.88 6.28
N ARG A 349 14.08 -20.18 7.31
CA ARG A 349 14.72 -19.15 8.12
C ARG A 349 15.76 -18.36 7.33
N ASN A 350 16.04 -17.14 7.74
CA ASN A 350 17.03 -16.29 7.06
C ASN A 350 18.40 -16.99 6.89
N GLY A 351 18.96 -16.87 5.70
CA GLY A 351 20.24 -17.46 5.34
C GLY A 351 20.22 -18.97 5.10
N LYS A 352 19.04 -19.63 5.08
CA LYS A 352 18.85 -21.05 4.80
C LYS A 352 18.45 -21.29 3.33
N PRO A 353 18.53 -22.53 2.83
CA PRO A 353 18.36 -22.78 1.41
C PRO A 353 16.91 -22.74 0.89
N GLY A 354 15.89 -22.82 1.76
CA GLY A 354 14.50 -22.91 1.30
C GLY A 354 14.32 -24.04 0.29
N LEU A 355 13.79 -23.71 -0.90
CA LEU A 355 13.64 -24.65 -2.03
C LEU A 355 14.84 -24.70 -2.98
N PHE A 356 15.96 -24.00 -2.71
CA PHE A 356 17.08 -23.92 -3.66
C PHE A 356 17.64 -25.29 -4.08
N GLY A 357 17.60 -26.29 -3.20
CA GLY A 357 18.01 -27.65 -3.55
C GLY A 357 17.22 -28.32 -4.69
N LEU A 358 16.08 -27.74 -5.09
CA LEU A 358 15.28 -28.20 -6.23
C LEU A 358 15.68 -27.53 -7.55
N LYS A 359 16.55 -26.51 -7.53
CA LYS A 359 16.95 -25.77 -8.74
C LYS A 359 17.52 -26.69 -9.79
N GLY A 360 17.00 -26.57 -11.03
CA GLY A 360 17.42 -27.39 -12.16
C GLY A 360 17.02 -28.88 -12.08
N SER A 361 16.26 -29.28 -11.05
CA SER A 361 15.78 -30.67 -10.94
C SER A 361 14.55 -30.91 -11.84
N PRO A 362 14.30 -32.18 -12.25
CA PRO A 362 13.08 -32.51 -13.00
C PRO A 362 11.79 -32.22 -12.25
N ALA A 363 11.82 -32.11 -10.91
CA ALA A 363 10.66 -31.84 -10.08
C ALA A 363 10.06 -30.45 -10.31
N VAL A 364 10.87 -29.46 -10.70
CA VAL A 364 10.43 -28.09 -10.96
C VAL A 364 10.15 -27.81 -12.44
N ALA A 365 10.39 -28.78 -13.33
CA ALA A 365 10.20 -28.60 -14.76
C ALA A 365 8.75 -28.18 -15.11
N GLY A 366 8.61 -27.10 -15.89
CA GLY A 366 7.32 -26.55 -16.30
C GLY A 366 6.57 -25.78 -15.20
N THR A 367 7.14 -25.65 -13.99
CA THR A 367 6.61 -24.81 -12.93
C THR A 367 7.22 -23.40 -12.99
N ALA A 368 6.72 -22.47 -12.19
CA ALA A 368 7.32 -21.14 -12.05
C ALA A 368 8.78 -21.21 -11.56
N LEU A 369 9.18 -22.30 -10.90
CA LEU A 369 10.53 -22.54 -10.38
C LEU A 369 11.51 -23.12 -11.43
N ASP A 370 11.04 -23.40 -12.64
CA ASP A 370 11.90 -23.79 -13.76
C ASP A 370 12.76 -22.59 -14.19
N ASP A 371 14.07 -22.82 -14.36
CA ASP A 371 15.00 -21.78 -14.81
C ASP A 371 14.63 -21.19 -16.19
N ALA A 372 13.93 -21.96 -17.02
CA ALA A 372 13.38 -21.49 -18.30
C ALA A 372 12.16 -20.55 -18.14
N ILE A 373 11.59 -20.44 -16.94
CA ILE A 373 10.43 -19.61 -16.62
C ILE A 373 10.87 -18.49 -15.67
N PHE A 374 10.88 -18.72 -14.34
CA PHE A 374 11.27 -17.71 -13.33
C PHE A 374 12.23 -18.26 -12.27
N GLY A 375 12.71 -19.49 -12.39
CA GLY A 375 13.57 -20.14 -11.41
C GLY A 375 14.84 -19.38 -11.10
N THR A 376 15.38 -18.61 -12.05
CA THR A 376 16.55 -17.76 -11.84
C THR A 376 16.31 -16.62 -10.83
N ILE A 377 15.04 -16.17 -10.68
CA ILE A 377 14.63 -15.12 -9.74
C ILE A 377 14.12 -15.75 -8.43
N LEU A 378 13.34 -16.83 -8.53
CA LEU A 378 12.64 -17.43 -7.39
C LEU A 378 13.55 -18.39 -6.60
N LEU A 379 14.60 -18.90 -7.23
CA LEU A 379 15.65 -19.74 -6.63
C LEU A 379 17.03 -19.15 -6.96
N PRO A 380 17.35 -17.90 -6.54
CA PRO A 380 18.57 -17.22 -6.97
C PRO A 380 19.84 -17.88 -6.40
N ASP A 381 19.86 -18.20 -5.11
CA ASP A 381 20.97 -18.81 -4.39
C ASP A 381 20.50 -19.59 -3.14
N GLU A 382 21.44 -20.29 -2.50
CA GLU A 382 21.19 -21.13 -1.31
C GLU A 382 20.98 -20.34 0.01
N LYS A 383 20.94 -19.02 -0.04
CA LYS A 383 20.74 -18.14 1.13
C LYS A 383 19.59 -17.18 0.95
N SER A 384 18.71 -17.47 0.01
CA SER A 384 17.53 -16.64 -0.31
C SER A 384 16.24 -17.43 -0.14
N PRO A 385 15.93 -17.93 1.09
CA PRO A 385 14.82 -18.86 1.34
C PRO A 385 13.46 -18.28 0.97
N ARG A 386 13.25 -16.98 1.16
CA ARG A 386 11.97 -16.31 0.94
C ARG A 386 11.85 -15.67 -0.47
N ALA A 387 12.81 -15.97 -1.37
CA ALA A 387 12.69 -15.57 -2.77
C ALA A 387 11.53 -16.30 -3.48
N VAL A 388 11.08 -17.44 -2.95
CA VAL A 388 10.00 -18.24 -3.54
C VAL A 388 8.60 -17.69 -3.23
N ASP A 389 8.43 -16.91 -2.17
CA ASP A 389 7.11 -16.43 -1.73
C ASP A 389 7.03 -14.90 -1.57
N LEU A 390 7.87 -14.28 -0.75
CA LEU A 390 7.82 -12.84 -0.51
C LEU A 390 8.30 -12.04 -1.72
N LEU A 391 9.41 -12.42 -2.33
CA LEU A 391 9.98 -11.66 -3.45
C LEU A 391 8.99 -11.47 -4.62
N PRO A 392 8.27 -12.49 -5.11
CA PRO A 392 7.30 -12.30 -6.18
C PRO A 392 6.12 -11.42 -5.78
N ILE A 393 5.66 -11.45 -4.54
CA ILE A 393 4.58 -10.57 -4.07
C ILE A 393 4.95 -9.10 -4.31
N PHE A 394 6.18 -8.72 -4.01
CA PHE A 394 6.66 -7.34 -4.17
C PHE A 394 7.15 -7.03 -5.59
N TYR A 395 7.86 -7.96 -6.26
CA TYR A 395 8.65 -7.61 -7.44
C TYR A 395 8.05 -8.03 -8.79
N THR A 396 7.19 -9.04 -8.83
CA THR A 396 6.64 -9.55 -10.08
C THR A 396 5.13 -9.71 -10.06
N GLY A 397 4.53 -9.74 -8.89
CA GLY A 397 3.20 -10.29 -8.68
C GLY A 397 3.21 -11.82 -8.69
N VAL A 398 2.08 -12.42 -8.34
CA VAL A 398 1.90 -13.87 -8.22
C VAL A 398 1.41 -14.46 -9.53
N PRO A 399 2.18 -15.36 -10.18
CA PRO A 399 1.80 -15.98 -11.45
C PRO A 399 0.75 -17.09 -11.27
N ASN A 400 -0.08 -17.29 -12.28
CA ASN A 400 -1.02 -18.41 -12.35
C ASN A 400 -0.33 -19.72 -12.80
N LEU A 401 0.69 -20.14 -12.04
CA LEU A 401 1.51 -21.33 -12.30
C LEU A 401 1.82 -22.04 -10.98
N ALA A 402 2.02 -23.38 -11.02
CA ALA A 402 2.56 -24.06 -9.84
C ALA A 402 3.95 -23.47 -9.49
N PRO A 403 4.26 -23.30 -8.21
CA PRO A 403 3.49 -23.64 -7.00
C PRO A 403 2.45 -22.61 -6.57
N TYR A 404 2.31 -21.45 -7.23
CA TYR A 404 1.45 -20.32 -6.81
C TYR A 404 -0.04 -20.55 -7.02
N GLN A 405 -0.44 -21.76 -7.12
CA GLN A 405 -1.84 -22.16 -7.10
C GLN A 405 -2.23 -22.52 -5.67
N LEU A 406 -3.44 -22.17 -5.25
CA LEU A 406 -3.95 -22.55 -3.95
C LEU A 406 -3.73 -24.05 -3.72
N ALA A 407 -3.27 -24.42 -2.54
CA ALA A 407 -2.83 -25.79 -2.23
C ALA A 407 -3.95 -26.87 -2.30
N THR A 408 -5.19 -26.48 -2.59
CA THR A 408 -6.34 -27.38 -2.75
C THR A 408 -6.05 -28.47 -3.81
N GLY A 409 -6.17 -29.73 -3.39
CA GLY A 409 -5.97 -30.89 -4.28
C GLY A 409 -4.53 -31.32 -4.51
N LYS A 410 -3.53 -30.68 -3.88
CA LYS A 410 -2.11 -31.00 -4.06
C LYS A 410 -1.62 -32.23 -3.30
N GLY A 411 -2.40 -32.76 -2.37
CA GLY A 411 -2.03 -33.95 -1.58
C GLY A 411 -0.70 -33.81 -0.82
N GLY A 412 -0.38 -32.60 -0.36
CA GLY A 412 0.88 -32.32 0.35
C GLY A 412 2.10 -32.10 -0.57
N ASN A 413 1.93 -32.13 -1.91
CA ASN A 413 3.00 -31.83 -2.86
C ASN A 413 2.93 -30.36 -3.31
N PRO A 414 3.83 -29.46 -2.82
CA PRO A 414 3.79 -28.03 -3.16
C PRO A 414 4.02 -27.74 -4.65
N LEU A 415 4.67 -28.65 -5.38
CA LEU A 415 4.95 -28.50 -6.80
C LEU A 415 3.85 -29.05 -7.71
N ALA A 416 2.80 -29.68 -7.17
CA ALA A 416 1.68 -30.15 -7.95
C ALA A 416 0.72 -28.98 -8.26
N ALA A 417 0.03 -29.07 -9.40
CA ALA A 417 -1.04 -28.17 -9.75
C ALA A 417 -2.19 -28.26 -8.74
N GLY A 418 -2.68 -27.12 -8.31
CA GLY A 418 -3.85 -26.98 -7.44
C GLY A 418 -4.87 -26.02 -8.06
N LYS A 419 -5.75 -25.46 -7.24
CA LYS A 419 -6.69 -24.44 -7.68
C LYS A 419 -5.97 -23.10 -7.82
N PRO A 420 -5.89 -22.50 -9.03
CA PRO A 420 -5.38 -21.14 -9.17
C PRO A 420 -6.40 -20.17 -8.57
N PHE A 421 -5.96 -19.25 -7.67
CA PHE A 421 -6.87 -18.35 -7.00
C PHE A 421 -6.50 -16.88 -7.12
N ILE A 422 -5.29 -16.56 -7.56
CA ILE A 422 -4.84 -15.20 -7.85
C ILE A 422 -3.93 -15.22 -9.08
N ASN A 423 -4.00 -14.18 -9.88
CA ASN A 423 -3.04 -13.85 -10.91
C ASN A 423 -2.95 -12.32 -11.00
N ASN A 424 -2.01 -11.72 -10.30
CA ASN A 424 -1.65 -10.32 -10.48
C ASN A 424 -0.24 -10.17 -11.06
N PHE A 425 0.19 -11.17 -11.83
CA PHE A 425 1.52 -11.28 -12.37
C PHE A 425 1.77 -10.26 -13.49
N LEU A 426 2.75 -9.39 -13.26
CA LEU A 426 3.30 -8.46 -14.22
C LEU A 426 4.83 -8.47 -14.05
N PRO A 427 5.57 -9.25 -14.87
CA PRO A 427 6.99 -9.55 -14.64
C PRO A 427 7.95 -8.42 -15.03
N THR A 428 7.51 -7.18 -14.99
CA THR A 428 8.41 -6.03 -14.93
C THR A 428 8.90 -5.94 -13.49
N LEU A 429 10.20 -6.20 -13.27
CA LEU A 429 10.77 -6.24 -11.93
C LEU A 429 10.64 -4.90 -11.22
N GLY A 430 10.30 -4.96 -9.94
CA GLY A 430 10.31 -3.82 -9.04
C GLY A 430 9.04 -3.68 -8.19
N ASP A 431 9.16 -2.90 -7.15
CA ASP A 431 8.13 -2.67 -6.15
C ASP A 431 6.97 -1.84 -6.71
N MET A 432 5.80 -2.45 -6.81
CA MET A 432 4.55 -1.84 -7.28
C MET A 432 3.36 -2.57 -6.66
N LEU A 433 2.28 -1.86 -6.35
CA LEU A 433 0.98 -2.48 -6.14
C LEU A 433 0.49 -3.09 -7.44
N ARG A 434 0.45 -4.41 -7.52
CA ARG A 434 -0.10 -5.11 -8.69
C ARG A 434 -1.55 -5.45 -8.46
N LEU A 435 -2.39 -5.04 -9.39
CA LEU A 435 -3.83 -5.22 -9.36
C LEU A 435 -4.32 -5.92 -10.62
N ASN A 436 -4.98 -7.05 -10.46
CA ASN A 436 -5.75 -7.65 -11.52
C ASN A 436 -7.16 -7.02 -11.54
N MET A 437 -7.40 -6.17 -12.51
CA MET A 437 -8.67 -5.43 -12.68
C MET A 437 -9.84 -6.33 -13.10
N ALA A 438 -9.59 -7.57 -13.56
CA ALA A 438 -10.65 -8.53 -13.88
C ALA A 438 -11.33 -9.09 -12.62
N VAL A 439 -10.65 -9.10 -11.48
CA VAL A 439 -11.22 -9.55 -10.20
C VAL A 439 -12.29 -8.55 -9.75
N PRO A 440 -13.55 -8.98 -9.53
CA PRO A 440 -14.60 -8.08 -9.06
C PRO A 440 -14.39 -7.66 -7.61
N PRO A 441 -14.86 -6.48 -7.19
CA PRO A 441 -14.80 -6.08 -5.79
C PRO A 441 -15.74 -6.96 -4.94
N THR A 442 -15.28 -7.33 -3.75
CA THR A 442 -16.10 -7.97 -2.72
C THR A 442 -17.06 -6.93 -2.12
N ASP A 443 -18.34 -7.26 -2.02
CA ASP A 443 -19.33 -6.37 -1.38
C ASP A 443 -18.93 -6.15 0.10
N ARG A 444 -18.83 -4.88 0.50
CA ARG A 444 -18.49 -4.50 1.89
C ARG A 444 -19.55 -4.92 2.92
N ASN A 445 -20.75 -5.30 2.45
CA ASN A 445 -21.81 -5.86 3.30
C ASN A 445 -21.84 -7.40 3.27
N ASP A 446 -21.00 -8.05 2.49
CA ASP A 446 -20.89 -9.52 2.47
C ASP A 446 -20.35 -9.99 3.83
N PRO A 447 -21.00 -10.97 4.49
CA PRO A 447 -20.50 -11.54 5.74
C PRO A 447 -19.09 -12.15 5.65
N ALA A 448 -18.65 -12.51 4.44
CA ALA A 448 -17.31 -13.02 4.18
C ALA A 448 -16.28 -11.89 3.89
N PHE A 449 -16.70 -10.61 3.84
CA PHE A 449 -15.77 -9.50 3.68
C PHE A 449 -14.79 -9.44 4.86
N SER A 450 -13.51 -9.28 4.56
CA SER A 450 -12.45 -9.25 5.58
C SER A 450 -11.36 -8.23 5.20
N SER A 451 -10.85 -7.54 6.20
CA SER A 451 -9.65 -6.68 6.08
C SER A 451 -8.35 -7.47 5.88
N LEU A 452 -8.40 -8.80 6.03
CA LEU A 452 -7.23 -9.68 5.79
C LEU A 452 -7.05 -10.05 4.31
N GLY A 453 -7.79 -9.44 3.39
CA GLY A 453 -7.57 -9.55 1.95
C GLY A 453 -7.36 -10.99 1.47
N ILE A 454 -6.30 -11.21 0.70
CA ILE A 454 -5.94 -12.53 0.13
C ILE A 454 -5.71 -13.61 1.19
N VAL A 455 -5.28 -13.28 2.39
CA VAL A 455 -5.12 -14.28 3.47
C VAL A 455 -6.47 -14.92 3.80
N ASN A 456 -7.53 -14.11 3.93
CA ASN A 456 -8.88 -14.64 4.16
C ASN A 456 -9.39 -15.43 2.95
N ALA A 457 -9.17 -14.95 1.73
CA ALA A 457 -9.54 -15.71 0.52
C ALA A 457 -8.84 -17.08 0.44
N ALA A 458 -7.56 -17.15 0.83
CA ALA A 458 -6.84 -18.42 0.90
C ALA A 458 -7.40 -19.37 1.96
N VAL A 459 -7.74 -18.85 3.14
CA VAL A 459 -8.40 -19.64 4.21
C VAL A 459 -9.72 -20.20 3.73
N LEU A 460 -10.59 -19.38 3.13
CA LEU A 460 -11.85 -19.82 2.55
C LEU A 460 -11.64 -20.89 1.47
N GLY A 461 -10.68 -20.70 0.58
CA GLY A 461 -10.34 -21.64 -0.49
C GLY A 461 -9.79 -22.99 0.02
N LEU A 462 -9.24 -23.04 1.24
CA LEU A 462 -8.72 -24.26 1.84
C LEU A 462 -9.75 -24.96 2.74
N THR A 463 -10.64 -24.21 3.39
CA THR A 463 -11.46 -24.76 4.49
C THR A 463 -12.96 -24.76 4.21
N ASP A 464 -13.48 -23.86 3.35
CA ASP A 464 -14.91 -23.74 3.09
C ASP A 464 -15.33 -24.69 1.94
N PRO A 465 -16.30 -25.60 2.17
CA PRO A 465 -16.84 -26.49 1.15
C PRO A 465 -17.39 -25.78 -0.09
N ALA A 466 -17.81 -24.51 0.02
CA ALA A 466 -18.26 -23.71 -1.12
C ALA A 466 -17.13 -23.40 -2.10
N TYR A 467 -15.89 -23.40 -1.62
CA TYR A 467 -14.72 -23.00 -2.41
C TYR A 467 -13.67 -24.10 -2.58
N ASN A 468 -13.65 -25.14 -1.74
CA ASN A 468 -12.65 -26.21 -1.82
C ASN A 468 -13.16 -27.51 -2.48
N GLY A 469 -14.41 -27.58 -2.91
CA GLY A 469 -15.02 -28.78 -3.50
C GLY A 469 -14.53 -29.10 -4.92
N THR A 470 -13.83 -28.22 -5.59
CA THR A 470 -13.30 -28.36 -6.96
C THR A 470 -11.98 -27.64 -7.10
N THR A 471 -11.17 -28.05 -8.11
CA THR A 471 -9.95 -27.35 -8.52
C THR A 471 -10.19 -26.34 -9.66
N ASP A 472 -11.43 -26.13 -10.09
CA ASP A 472 -11.78 -25.16 -11.12
C ASP A 472 -11.59 -23.72 -10.65
N ILE A 473 -11.34 -22.81 -11.60
CA ILE A 473 -11.25 -21.37 -11.32
C ILE A 473 -12.59 -20.87 -10.76
N GLN A 474 -12.53 -20.16 -9.63
CA GLN A 474 -13.70 -19.67 -8.94
C GLN A 474 -13.34 -18.39 -8.21
N PHE A 475 -14.24 -17.39 -8.23
CA PHE A 475 -14.12 -16.22 -7.37
C PHE A 475 -14.31 -16.63 -5.91
N ILE A 476 -13.40 -16.19 -5.06
CA ILE A 476 -13.47 -16.34 -3.60
C ILE A 476 -13.53 -14.92 -3.02
N PRO A 477 -14.43 -14.61 -2.08
CA PRO A 477 -14.46 -13.29 -1.44
C PRO A 477 -13.07 -12.85 -0.95
N ASN A 478 -12.79 -11.56 -1.08
CA ASN A 478 -11.50 -10.92 -0.76
C ASN A 478 -10.33 -11.22 -1.71
N MET A 479 -10.53 -11.85 -2.84
CA MET A 479 -9.51 -11.94 -3.89
C MET A 479 -9.14 -10.54 -4.46
N ASP A 480 -9.98 -9.52 -4.25
CA ASP A 480 -9.73 -8.11 -4.58
C ASP A 480 -8.95 -7.35 -3.50
N GLY A 481 -8.56 -8.01 -2.40
CA GLY A 481 -7.79 -7.42 -1.32
C GLY A 481 -6.29 -7.63 -1.46
N PHE A 482 -5.50 -6.93 -0.65
CA PHE A 482 -4.04 -6.97 -0.63
C PHE A 482 -3.51 -8.42 -0.52
N PRO A 483 -2.51 -8.81 -1.35
CA PRO A 483 -1.69 -8.04 -2.29
C PRO A 483 -2.23 -7.95 -3.74
N ASN A 484 -3.50 -8.22 -4.01
CA ASN A 484 -4.12 -7.93 -5.31
C ASN A 484 -4.65 -6.49 -5.32
N GLY A 485 -3.78 -5.50 -5.50
CA GLY A 485 -4.01 -4.12 -5.15
C GLY A 485 -4.02 -3.91 -3.63
N ARG A 486 -4.59 -2.81 -3.17
CA ARG A 486 -4.79 -2.48 -1.75
C ARG A 486 -6.06 -1.66 -1.60
N ARG A 487 -7.04 -2.18 -0.84
CA ARG A 487 -8.25 -1.46 -0.44
C ARG A 487 -7.94 -0.58 0.77
N LEU A 488 -8.77 0.42 1.05
CA LEU A 488 -8.64 1.25 2.26
C LEU A 488 -8.82 0.42 3.55
N GLU A 489 -9.65 -0.62 3.49
CA GLU A 489 -9.97 -1.49 4.63
C GLU A 489 -8.90 -2.57 4.91
N ASP A 490 -7.92 -2.77 4.03
CA ASP A 490 -6.93 -3.84 4.19
C ASP A 490 -5.96 -3.58 5.35
N ASP A 491 -5.93 -4.48 6.32
CA ASP A 491 -4.97 -4.50 7.43
C ASP A 491 -3.62 -5.05 6.95
N VAL A 492 -2.91 -4.20 6.20
CA VAL A 492 -1.65 -4.61 5.55
C VAL A 492 -0.57 -4.98 6.57
N THR A 493 -0.57 -4.36 7.76
CA THR A 493 0.41 -4.67 8.80
C THR A 493 0.25 -6.11 9.30
N THR A 494 -0.98 -6.53 9.58
CA THR A 494 -1.26 -7.93 9.97
C THR A 494 -0.96 -8.88 8.82
N ILE A 495 -1.42 -8.57 7.60
CA ILE A 495 -1.20 -9.43 6.42
C ILE A 495 0.29 -9.65 6.16
N GLU A 496 1.11 -8.60 6.20
CA GLU A 496 2.55 -8.71 5.94
C GLU A 496 3.29 -9.47 7.06
N LEU A 497 2.95 -9.24 8.32
CA LEU A 497 3.52 -10.03 9.42
C LEU A 497 3.16 -11.51 9.33
N GLN A 498 1.92 -11.84 8.99
CA GLN A 498 1.49 -13.23 8.74
C GLN A 498 2.22 -13.83 7.52
N ALA A 499 2.43 -13.03 6.44
CA ALA A 499 3.17 -13.48 5.27
C ALA A 499 4.65 -13.76 5.62
N VAL A 500 5.31 -12.86 6.35
CA VAL A 500 6.69 -13.08 6.85
C VAL A 500 6.77 -14.31 7.73
N ALA A 501 5.77 -14.53 8.60
CA ALA A 501 5.66 -15.71 9.44
C ALA A 501 5.49 -17.03 8.66
N GLY A 502 5.11 -16.98 7.37
CA GLY A 502 5.03 -18.15 6.49
C GLY A 502 3.63 -18.50 6.00
N VAL A 503 2.62 -17.63 6.17
CA VAL A 503 1.28 -17.86 5.59
C VAL A 503 1.34 -17.90 4.06
N ALA A 504 2.21 -17.08 3.43
CA ALA A 504 2.43 -17.12 1.99
C ALA A 504 3.04 -18.47 1.54
N LEU A 505 3.97 -19.03 2.29
CA LEU A 505 4.50 -20.39 2.07
C LEU A 505 3.39 -21.44 2.19
N ALA A 506 2.57 -21.37 3.24
CA ALA A 506 1.46 -22.31 3.46
C ALA A 506 0.44 -22.25 2.29
N ALA A 507 0.12 -21.05 1.79
CA ALA A 507 -0.79 -20.88 0.65
C ALA A 507 -0.32 -21.60 -0.62
N ILE A 508 0.97 -21.76 -0.81
CA ILE A 508 1.57 -22.51 -1.93
C ILE A 508 1.92 -23.97 -1.58
N GLY A 509 1.50 -24.46 -0.42
CA GLY A 509 1.65 -25.87 0.00
C GLY A 509 2.92 -26.19 0.77
N LEU A 510 3.67 -25.18 1.21
CA LEU A 510 4.86 -25.33 2.07
C LEU A 510 4.45 -25.16 3.55
N TRP A 511 3.78 -26.20 4.05
CA TRP A 511 3.09 -26.21 5.34
C TRP A 511 4.02 -25.99 6.53
N TYR A 512 3.43 -25.65 7.67
CA TYR A 512 4.16 -25.57 8.95
C TYR A 512 4.71 -26.91 9.39
N ASP A 513 5.71 -26.91 10.25
CA ASP A 513 6.49 -28.06 10.73
C ASP A 513 5.65 -29.13 11.45
N ASP A 514 4.47 -28.74 11.95
CA ASP A 514 3.52 -29.62 12.62
C ASP A 514 2.53 -30.32 11.67
N TYR A 515 2.63 -30.07 10.34
CA TYR A 515 1.86 -30.80 9.34
C TYR A 515 2.56 -32.08 8.92
N VAL A 516 1.85 -33.21 8.96
CA VAL A 516 2.32 -34.50 8.44
C VAL A 516 1.64 -34.77 7.08
N PRO A 517 2.41 -35.03 6.00
CA PRO A 517 1.84 -35.36 4.69
C PRO A 517 0.87 -36.56 4.78
N GLY A 518 -0.38 -36.33 4.36
CA GLY A 518 -1.46 -37.32 4.46
C GLY A 518 -2.49 -37.01 5.56
N ASP A 519 -2.24 -36.03 6.39
CA ASP A 519 -3.24 -35.53 7.32
C ASP A 519 -4.46 -34.95 6.57
N PRO A 520 -5.67 -35.07 7.13
CA PRO A 520 -6.90 -34.67 6.45
C PRO A 520 -7.03 -33.15 6.22
N SER A 521 -6.28 -32.32 6.96
CA SER A 521 -6.25 -30.87 6.86
C SER A 521 -4.83 -30.34 7.00
N PRO A 522 -4.40 -29.44 6.10
CA PRO A 522 -3.12 -28.74 6.25
C PRO A 522 -3.19 -27.54 7.23
N VAL A 523 -4.37 -27.23 7.74
CA VAL A 523 -4.58 -26.16 8.71
C VAL A 523 -4.27 -26.71 10.10
N THR A 524 -3.00 -26.64 10.46
CA THR A 524 -2.46 -27.14 11.73
C THR A 524 -2.67 -26.14 12.87
N PRO A 525 -2.49 -26.55 14.15
CA PRO A 525 -2.54 -25.63 15.28
C PRO A 525 -1.57 -24.44 15.14
N HIS A 526 -0.36 -24.63 14.59
CA HIS A 526 0.59 -23.54 14.39
C HIS A 526 0.06 -22.55 13.32
N LEU A 527 -0.40 -23.05 12.18
CA LEU A 527 -0.99 -22.18 11.14
C LEU A 527 -2.20 -21.40 11.69
N VAL A 528 -3.07 -22.04 12.51
CA VAL A 528 -4.19 -21.36 13.18
C VAL A 528 -3.70 -20.24 14.10
N SER A 529 -2.64 -20.48 14.87
CA SER A 529 -2.06 -19.47 15.75
C SER A 529 -1.59 -18.25 14.95
N VAL A 530 -0.89 -18.46 13.83
CA VAL A 530 -0.42 -17.36 12.97
C VAL A 530 -1.59 -16.61 12.31
N LEU A 531 -2.58 -17.32 11.80
CA LEU A 531 -3.78 -16.72 11.19
C LEU A 531 -4.65 -15.95 12.19
N SER A 532 -4.52 -16.24 13.49
CA SER A 532 -5.23 -15.54 14.57
C SER A 532 -4.47 -14.32 15.09
N PHE A 533 -3.23 -14.11 14.65
CA PHE A 533 -2.43 -12.96 15.05
C PHE A 533 -2.96 -11.66 14.42
N THR A 534 -2.98 -10.59 15.20
CA THR A 534 -3.24 -9.21 14.74
C THR A 534 -2.12 -8.31 15.21
N ALA A 535 -1.76 -7.32 14.39
CA ALA A 535 -0.68 -6.36 14.69
C ALA A 535 -1.12 -5.21 15.61
N GLY A 536 -2.42 -5.11 15.91
CA GLY A 536 -2.99 -4.02 16.71
C GLY A 536 -4.35 -3.59 16.18
N PRO A 537 -4.53 -2.32 15.76
CA PRO A 537 -5.80 -1.86 15.21
C PRO A 537 -6.13 -2.58 13.90
N THR A 538 -7.39 -2.95 13.71
CA THR A 538 -7.88 -3.71 12.55
C THR A 538 -8.73 -2.87 11.60
N LYS A 539 -8.88 -1.58 11.88
CA LYS A 539 -9.66 -0.62 11.08
C LYS A 539 -9.30 0.81 11.44
N ASN A 540 -9.54 1.73 10.51
CA ASN A 540 -9.43 3.17 10.74
C ASN A 540 -10.41 3.65 11.83
N ASP A 541 -10.08 4.77 12.48
CA ASP A 541 -10.87 5.38 13.56
C ASP A 541 -12.20 5.98 13.06
N VAL A 542 -12.33 6.27 11.76
CA VAL A 542 -13.58 6.68 11.11
C VAL A 542 -13.92 5.80 9.91
N PRO A 543 -15.22 5.53 9.64
CA PRO A 543 -15.65 4.74 8.49
C PRO A 543 -15.33 5.45 7.17
N PHE A 544 -14.87 4.71 6.16
CA PHE A 544 -14.64 5.23 4.80
C PHE A 544 -15.94 5.61 4.08
N LYS A 545 -15.84 6.55 3.11
CA LYS A 545 -16.96 6.87 2.22
C LYS A 545 -17.24 5.69 1.28
N LYS A 546 -18.52 5.49 0.94
CA LYS A 546 -18.96 4.40 0.06
C LYS A 546 -18.81 4.70 -1.43
N SER A 547 -18.43 5.93 -1.78
CA SER A 547 -18.26 6.39 -3.16
C SER A 547 -17.09 7.36 -3.26
N PHE A 548 -16.61 7.59 -4.47
CA PHE A 548 -15.51 8.51 -4.75
C PHE A 548 -15.66 9.86 -4.00
N PRO A 549 -14.60 10.33 -3.33
CA PRO A 549 -13.20 9.89 -3.35
C PRO A 549 -12.83 8.81 -2.31
N TYR A 550 -13.76 8.18 -1.64
CA TYR A 550 -13.69 7.12 -0.62
C TYR A 550 -13.01 7.55 0.69
N VAL A 551 -12.01 8.43 0.66
CA VAL A 551 -11.39 8.99 1.86
C VAL A 551 -12.38 9.86 2.63
N GLN A 552 -12.27 9.86 3.95
CA GLN A 552 -13.14 10.66 4.81
C GLN A 552 -12.71 12.13 4.82
N ILE A 553 -13.62 13.02 5.19
CA ILE A 553 -13.29 14.45 5.37
C ILE A 553 -12.22 14.61 6.45
N PRO A 554 -11.33 15.61 6.33
CA PRO A 554 -10.30 15.84 7.34
C PRO A 554 -10.90 16.23 8.70
N TRP A 555 -10.27 15.81 9.76
CA TRP A 555 -10.58 16.21 11.12
C TRP A 555 -10.56 17.73 11.23
N ARG A 556 -11.52 18.27 12.00
CA ARG A 556 -11.70 19.71 12.17
C ARG A 556 -10.80 20.24 13.28
N GLY A 557 -9.97 21.24 12.97
CA GLY A 557 -9.02 21.79 13.92
C GLY A 557 -9.65 22.38 15.17
N TYR A 558 -10.82 23.06 15.05
CA TYR A 558 -11.52 23.65 16.18
C TYR A 558 -11.98 22.63 17.23
N ASP A 559 -12.32 21.42 16.79
CA ASP A 559 -12.85 20.36 17.66
C ASP A 559 -11.73 19.46 18.21
N TYR A 560 -10.48 19.65 17.74
CA TYR A 560 -9.36 18.81 18.10
C TYR A 560 -8.78 19.17 19.47
N THR A 561 -8.60 18.18 20.33
CA THR A 561 -7.82 18.30 21.56
C THR A 561 -6.89 17.09 21.71
N LEU A 562 -5.73 17.26 22.35
CA LEU A 562 -4.82 16.16 22.64
C LEU A 562 -5.49 15.05 23.49
N GLN A 563 -6.45 15.42 24.34
CA GLN A 563 -7.18 14.47 25.18
C GLN A 563 -8.09 13.54 24.38
N ASP A 564 -8.48 13.94 23.16
CA ASP A 564 -9.33 13.13 22.29
C ASP A 564 -8.53 12.05 21.54
N ARG A 565 -7.21 12.05 21.65
CA ARG A 565 -6.31 11.10 20.99
C ARG A 565 -6.00 9.84 21.80
N PHE A 566 -6.23 9.90 23.12
CA PHE A 566 -5.82 8.85 24.05
C PHE A 566 -6.99 8.25 24.80
#